data_309c2aee3da53d6b2c6facf8b74975ff
#
_entry.id   309c2aee3da53d6b2c6facf8b74975ff
#
_cell.length_a   1.000
_cell.length_b   1.000
_cell.length_c   1.000
_cell.angle_alpha   90.00
_cell.angle_beta   90.00
_cell.angle_gamma   90.00
#
_symmetry.space_group_name_H-M   'P 1'
#
loop_
_entity.id
_entity.type
_entity.pdbx_description
1 polymer ?
#
loop_
_entity_poly.entity_id
_entity_poly.type
_entity_poly.pdbx_seq_one_letter_code
_entity_poly.pdbx_strand_id
1 'polypeptide(L)'
;MKVIGIKKRFFLVALAILLGIGVAACGSPATNSTGESAVDSPDPVELLNVSYDPTRELYEEYNQAFAKYWKEKTGQTVTIKQSHGGSGKQARSVIDGLEADVVTLALAYDIDSIQQAGLIQEGWQERFEHNSSPYTSTIVFLVRKGNPKGIKDWDDLIKEGVEVITPNPKTSGGARWNYLAAWGYALLKHNHDETGAKEFVTELYKHVPILDTGARGATTTFVERGIGDVLIAWENEALLAQKELGEGKFEIVVPSVSILAEPPVAIVDQVVDKRGTREVAQGYLEYLYSEEGQQIAAKHFYRPRLEAVAKEYANQFPAIELFTVDGVFGGWNKAQETHFADGGVFDQIYVPSK
;
A
#
# COMPACT_ATOMS: atom_id res chain seq x y z
N MET A 1 26.87 53.53 2.44
CA MET A 1 27.36 54.34 1.30
C MET A 1 26.89 53.70 0.00
N LYS A 2 26.17 54.53 -0.76
CA LYS A 2 25.70 54.45 -2.16
C LYS A 2 24.57 53.47 -2.52
N VAL A 3 23.40 54.10 -2.59
CA VAL A 3 22.20 53.89 -3.39
C VAL A 3 22.45 54.21 -4.87
N ILE A 4 21.90 53.39 -5.78
CA ILE A 4 21.48 53.76 -7.16
C ILE A 4 20.41 52.73 -7.53
N GLY A 5 19.22 52.97 -7.78
CA GLY A 5 18.20 53.83 -8.30
C GLY A 5 18.26 54.03 -9.84
N ILE A 6 17.30 53.43 -10.63
CA ILE A 6 16.84 53.93 -11.98
C ILE A 6 15.72 53.01 -12.47
N LYS A 7 14.53 53.51 -12.48
CA LYS A 7 13.61 54.19 -13.44
C LYS A 7 12.75 53.28 -14.30
N LYS A 8 11.44 53.52 -14.07
CA LYS A 8 10.25 53.16 -14.88
C LYS A 8 10.38 53.68 -16.32
N ARG A 9 9.86 52.94 -17.29
CA ARG A 9 9.36 53.53 -18.55
C ARG A 9 8.00 52.91 -18.90
N PHE A 10 6.99 53.78 -18.84
CA PHE A 10 5.68 53.69 -19.48
C PHE A 10 5.80 53.79 -20.98
N PHE A 11 5.05 53.05 -21.75
CA PHE A 11 4.67 53.39 -23.11
C PHE A 11 3.21 53.09 -23.34
N LEU A 12 2.44 54.16 -23.46
CA LEU A 12 1.08 54.25 -23.98
C LEU A 12 1.20 54.54 -25.48
N VAL A 13 0.45 53.80 -26.31
CA VAL A 13 0.06 54.29 -27.63
C VAL A 13 -1.36 53.83 -27.97
N ALA A 14 -2.10 54.80 -28.40
CA ALA A 14 -3.49 54.98 -28.70
C ALA A 14 -4.09 54.17 -29.86
N LEU A 15 -5.31 53.86 -29.71
CA LEU A 15 -6.58 53.99 -30.45
C LEU A 15 -6.49 54.44 -31.93
N ALA A 16 -7.08 53.62 -32.84
CA ALA A 16 -7.68 54.13 -34.07
C ALA A 16 -8.87 53.23 -34.45
N ILE A 17 -10.04 53.85 -34.48
CA ILE A 17 -11.35 53.39 -34.96
C ILE A 17 -11.40 53.60 -36.47
N LEU A 18 -11.91 52.62 -37.22
CA LEU A 18 -12.48 52.87 -38.54
C LEU A 18 -13.69 51.94 -38.78
N LEU A 19 -14.85 52.57 -38.83
CA LEU A 19 -16.12 52.01 -39.35
C LEU A 19 -16.02 51.80 -40.86
N GLY A 20 -16.56 50.68 -41.32
CA GLY A 20 -16.84 50.44 -42.71
C GLY A 20 -18.11 49.59 -42.87
N ILE A 21 -19.21 50.27 -43.18
CA ILE A 21 -20.53 49.67 -43.52
C ILE A 21 -20.49 49.21 -45.00
N GLY A 22 -20.86 47.98 -45.24
CA GLY A 22 -21.10 47.49 -46.63
C GLY A 22 -22.10 46.38 -46.62
N VAL A 23 -23.35 46.71 -46.97
CA VAL A 23 -24.44 45.80 -47.23
C VAL A 23 -24.37 45.33 -48.69
N ALA A 24 -24.44 44.05 -48.95
CA ALA A 24 -25.05 43.51 -50.18
C ALA A 24 -25.37 41.99 -50.02
N ALA A 25 -26.50 41.69 -50.51
CA ALA A 25 -27.30 40.47 -50.33
C ALA A 25 -26.99 39.32 -51.30
N CYS A 26 -27.62 38.18 -50.97
CA CYS A 26 -28.06 37.06 -51.81
C CYS A 26 -27.12 35.91 -52.10
N GLY A 27 -27.58 34.74 -51.70
CA GLY A 27 -27.29 33.48 -52.37
C GLY A 27 -27.08 32.29 -51.47
N SER A 28 -28.16 31.57 -51.07
CA SER A 28 -28.06 30.23 -50.48
C SER A 28 -27.51 29.21 -51.48
N PRO A 29 -26.80 28.18 -51.04
CA PRO A 29 -27.46 26.90 -50.92
C PRO A 29 -27.23 26.26 -49.53
N ALA A 30 -28.31 25.64 -49.02
CA ALA A 30 -28.32 24.80 -47.86
C ALA A 30 -27.40 23.58 -48.06
N THR A 31 -26.25 23.61 -47.46
CA THR A 31 -25.51 22.39 -47.19
C THR A 31 -26.01 21.85 -45.86
N ASN A 32 -26.71 20.73 -45.93
CA ASN A 32 -26.97 19.86 -44.80
C ASN A 32 -25.61 19.45 -44.19
N SER A 33 -25.13 20.17 -43.21
CA SER A 33 -24.18 19.64 -42.27
C SER A 33 -24.99 18.72 -41.35
N THR A 34 -24.96 17.43 -41.64
CA THR A 34 -25.19 16.41 -40.63
C THR A 34 -24.24 16.73 -39.49
N GLY A 35 -24.78 17.39 -38.46
CA GLY A 35 -24.08 17.54 -37.20
C GLY A 35 -23.83 16.15 -36.66
N GLU A 36 -22.60 15.64 -36.82
CA GLU A 36 -22.08 14.67 -35.92
C GLU A 36 -22.16 15.34 -34.53
N SER A 37 -23.13 14.88 -33.74
CA SER A 37 -23.18 15.18 -32.33
C SER A 37 -21.84 14.70 -31.79
N ALA A 38 -20.94 15.61 -31.52
CA ALA A 38 -19.77 15.31 -30.67
C ALA A 38 -20.35 14.63 -29.43
N VAL A 39 -20.11 13.36 -29.26
CA VAL A 39 -20.42 12.65 -28.02
C VAL A 39 -19.57 13.37 -26.97
N ASP A 40 -20.25 14.15 -26.12
CA ASP A 40 -19.63 14.91 -25.04
C ASP A 40 -18.91 13.88 -24.18
N SER A 41 -17.59 13.80 -24.33
CA SER A 41 -16.79 12.89 -23.49
C SER A 41 -16.88 13.40 -22.06
N PRO A 42 -17.14 12.53 -21.07
CA PRO A 42 -17.22 12.94 -19.67
C PRO A 42 -15.94 13.68 -19.26
N ASP A 43 -16.09 14.68 -18.38
CA ASP A 43 -14.96 15.44 -17.86
C ASP A 43 -13.88 14.51 -17.26
N PRO A 44 -12.60 14.82 -17.51
CA PRO A 44 -11.50 14.07 -16.89
C PRO A 44 -11.57 14.12 -15.37
N VAL A 45 -11.22 13.01 -14.71
CA VAL A 45 -11.23 12.89 -13.26
C VAL A 45 -9.86 12.48 -12.73
N GLU A 46 -9.54 12.94 -11.52
CA GLU A 46 -8.33 12.56 -10.80
C GLU A 46 -8.70 11.83 -9.51
N LEU A 47 -8.07 10.68 -9.26
CA LEU A 47 -8.13 9.95 -8.00
C LEU A 47 -6.79 10.02 -7.25
N LEU A 48 -6.86 10.01 -5.92
CA LEU A 48 -5.71 9.78 -5.05
C LEU A 48 -5.88 8.45 -4.31
N ASN A 49 -4.99 7.50 -4.59
CA ASN A 49 -4.82 6.26 -3.81
C ASN A 49 -3.73 6.46 -2.76
N VAL A 50 -4.10 6.36 -1.49
CA VAL A 50 -3.16 6.39 -0.36
C VAL A 50 -2.91 4.96 0.11
N SER A 51 -1.67 4.48 -0.07
CA SER A 51 -1.30 3.07 0.08
C SER A 51 -0.11 2.86 1.02
N TYR A 52 0.10 1.61 1.43
CA TYR A 52 1.29 1.23 2.19
C TYR A 52 2.47 0.87 1.28
N ASP A 53 3.69 0.89 1.84
CA ASP A 53 4.94 0.84 1.06
C ASP A 53 5.07 -0.30 0.04
N PRO A 54 4.77 -1.57 0.37
CA PRO A 54 5.03 -2.71 -0.51
C PRO A 54 4.25 -2.75 -1.82
N THR A 55 3.22 -1.90 -1.98
CA THR A 55 2.33 -1.91 -3.15
C THR A 55 2.73 -0.94 -4.27
N ARG A 56 3.89 -0.29 -4.18
CA ARG A 56 4.31 0.74 -5.16
C ARG A 56 4.26 0.26 -6.59
N GLU A 57 4.95 -0.82 -6.86
CA GLU A 57 5.12 -1.40 -8.18
C GLU A 57 3.79 -1.98 -8.69
N LEU A 58 3.02 -2.60 -7.81
CA LEU A 58 1.68 -3.10 -8.11
C LEU A 58 0.78 -1.96 -8.61
N TYR A 59 0.65 -0.88 -7.83
CA TYR A 59 -0.26 0.21 -8.21
C TYR A 59 0.28 1.07 -9.36
N GLU A 60 1.56 1.07 -9.64
CA GLU A 60 2.09 1.72 -10.84
C GLU A 60 1.56 1.05 -12.12
N GLU A 61 1.60 -0.28 -12.21
CA GLU A 61 1.04 -1.04 -13.35
C GLU A 61 -0.48 -1.04 -13.32
N TYR A 62 -1.08 -1.29 -12.16
CA TYR A 62 -2.52 -1.34 -11.97
C TYR A 62 -3.23 -0.04 -12.39
N ASN A 63 -2.69 1.11 -12.03
CA ASN A 63 -3.26 2.41 -12.38
C ASN A 63 -3.33 2.63 -13.89
N GLN A 64 -2.33 2.15 -14.63
CA GLN A 64 -2.32 2.22 -16.10
C GLN A 64 -3.39 1.31 -16.72
N ALA A 65 -3.50 0.08 -16.23
CA ALA A 65 -4.50 -0.87 -16.68
C ALA A 65 -5.91 -0.38 -16.38
N PHE A 66 -6.16 0.10 -15.14
CA PHE A 66 -7.46 0.66 -14.77
C PHE A 66 -7.84 1.90 -15.58
N ALA A 67 -6.91 2.83 -15.80
CA ALA A 67 -7.18 4.03 -16.58
C ALA A 67 -7.61 3.70 -18.01
N LYS A 68 -6.98 2.69 -18.63
CA LYS A 68 -7.37 2.18 -19.95
C LYS A 68 -8.76 1.54 -19.91
N TYR A 69 -8.98 0.61 -18.98
CA TYR A 69 -10.27 -0.07 -18.78
C TYR A 69 -11.41 0.94 -18.57
N TRP A 70 -11.21 1.93 -17.69
CA TRP A 70 -12.22 2.91 -17.36
C TRP A 70 -12.60 3.76 -18.57
N LYS A 71 -11.58 4.19 -19.33
CA LYS A 71 -11.80 4.95 -20.56
C LYS A 71 -12.55 4.15 -21.63
N GLU A 72 -12.21 2.88 -21.80
CA GLU A 72 -12.91 2.00 -22.76
C GLU A 72 -14.36 1.75 -22.34
N LYS A 73 -14.61 1.61 -21.04
CA LYS A 73 -15.94 1.34 -20.48
C LYS A 73 -16.86 2.56 -20.48
N THR A 74 -16.33 3.74 -20.12
CA THR A 74 -17.14 4.93 -19.81
C THR A 74 -16.89 6.12 -20.74
N GLY A 75 -15.82 6.12 -21.51
CA GLY A 75 -15.34 7.28 -22.27
C GLY A 75 -14.59 8.31 -21.41
N GLN A 76 -14.63 8.20 -20.07
CA GLN A 76 -14.00 9.13 -19.15
C GLN A 76 -12.50 8.86 -18.99
N THR A 77 -11.70 9.92 -19.06
CA THR A 77 -10.26 9.82 -18.75
C THR A 77 -10.07 9.95 -17.23
N VAL A 78 -9.34 9.00 -16.62
CA VAL A 78 -8.95 9.06 -15.21
C VAL A 78 -7.44 9.12 -15.07
N THR A 79 -6.98 9.97 -14.15
CA THR A 79 -5.57 10.02 -13.71
C THR A 79 -5.52 9.60 -12.26
N ILE A 80 -4.73 8.58 -11.93
CA ILE A 80 -4.60 8.09 -10.56
C ILE A 80 -3.25 8.53 -10.00
N LYS A 81 -3.29 9.35 -8.96
CA LYS A 81 -2.13 9.67 -8.13
C LYS A 81 -2.00 8.67 -7.00
N GLN A 82 -0.78 8.47 -6.54
CA GLN A 82 -0.51 7.54 -5.45
C GLN A 82 0.43 8.14 -4.41
N SER A 83 0.15 7.83 -3.14
CA SER A 83 1.00 8.16 -1.99
C SER A 83 1.35 6.88 -1.26
N HIS A 84 2.64 6.63 -1.02
CA HIS A 84 3.11 5.43 -0.34
C HIS A 84 3.92 5.75 0.90
N GLY A 85 3.76 4.92 1.94
CA GLY A 85 4.47 5.05 3.22
C GLY A 85 4.08 3.95 4.19
N GLY A 86 4.56 4.04 5.42
CA GLY A 86 4.08 3.15 6.49
C GLY A 86 2.55 3.29 6.68
N SER A 87 1.83 2.16 6.74
CA SER A 87 0.36 2.13 6.72
C SER A 87 -0.28 3.02 7.81
N GLY A 88 0.15 2.91 9.06
CA GLY A 88 -0.37 3.77 10.14
C GLY A 88 -0.04 5.25 9.95
N LYS A 89 1.09 5.58 9.31
CA LYS A 89 1.42 6.96 8.94
C LYS A 89 0.50 7.47 7.83
N GLN A 90 0.19 6.63 6.84
CA GLN A 90 -0.73 6.97 5.75
C GLN A 90 -2.15 7.18 6.28
N ALA A 91 -2.65 6.29 7.16
CA ALA A 91 -3.95 6.48 7.80
C ALA A 91 -4.02 7.82 8.55
N ARG A 92 -3.00 8.15 9.32
CA ARG A 92 -2.92 9.44 10.03
C ARG A 92 -2.92 10.63 9.07
N SER A 93 -2.20 10.55 7.94
CA SER A 93 -2.19 11.62 6.94
C SER A 93 -3.59 11.88 6.38
N VAL A 94 -4.40 10.83 6.16
CA VAL A 94 -5.80 10.96 5.72
C VAL A 94 -6.65 11.60 6.81
N ILE A 95 -6.50 11.16 8.06
CA ILE A 95 -7.20 11.75 9.21
C ILE A 95 -6.86 13.24 9.38
N ASP A 96 -5.59 13.60 9.15
CA ASP A 96 -5.07 14.97 9.24
C ASP A 96 -5.42 15.84 8.02
N GLY A 97 -6.18 15.31 7.04
CA GLY A 97 -6.76 16.08 5.94
C GLY A 97 -6.17 15.83 4.55
N LEU A 98 -5.37 14.77 4.35
CA LEU A 98 -5.01 14.34 3.00
C LEU A 98 -6.25 13.77 2.29
N GLU A 99 -6.73 14.47 1.27
CA GLU A 99 -7.96 14.13 0.53
C GLU A 99 -7.75 12.91 -0.38
N ALA A 100 -7.65 11.72 0.22
CA ALA A 100 -7.59 10.45 -0.49
C ALA A 100 -8.99 10.03 -0.96
N ASP A 101 -9.13 9.62 -2.21
CA ASP A 101 -10.38 9.02 -2.71
C ASP A 101 -10.52 7.58 -2.23
N VAL A 102 -9.41 6.85 -2.23
CA VAL A 102 -9.33 5.47 -1.76
C VAL A 102 -8.11 5.26 -0.90
N VAL A 103 -8.21 4.33 0.03
CA VAL A 103 -7.11 3.84 0.84
C VAL A 103 -6.91 2.36 0.58
N THR A 104 -5.65 1.94 0.45
CA THR A 104 -5.23 0.55 0.24
C THR A 104 -4.13 0.27 1.25
N LEU A 105 -4.51 -0.08 2.48
CA LEU A 105 -3.62 -0.11 3.63
C LEU A 105 -3.21 -1.54 4.03
N ALA A 106 -2.25 -1.66 4.93
CA ALA A 106 -1.70 -2.96 5.29
C ALA A 106 -2.63 -3.78 6.20
N LEU A 107 -3.52 -3.14 6.96
CA LEU A 107 -4.34 -3.81 7.97
C LEU A 107 -5.63 -3.06 8.28
N ALA A 108 -6.67 -3.80 8.68
CA ALA A 108 -8.01 -3.26 8.91
C ALA A 108 -8.05 -2.17 9.97
N TYR A 109 -7.29 -2.30 11.05
CA TYR A 109 -7.24 -1.28 12.10
C TYR A 109 -6.87 0.13 11.60
N ASP A 110 -5.99 0.22 10.59
CA ASP A 110 -5.61 1.52 10.04
C ASP A 110 -6.78 2.16 9.28
N ILE A 111 -7.63 1.36 8.60
CA ILE A 111 -8.88 1.83 7.97
C ILE A 111 -9.95 2.14 9.03
N ASP A 112 -10.09 1.29 10.07
CA ASP A 112 -10.99 1.54 11.20
C ASP A 112 -10.69 2.88 11.88
N SER A 113 -9.41 3.26 11.97
CA SER A 113 -9.02 4.55 12.52
C SER A 113 -9.52 5.74 11.67
N ILE A 114 -9.52 5.59 10.34
CA ILE A 114 -10.07 6.60 9.42
C ILE A 114 -11.60 6.63 9.52
N GLN A 115 -12.24 5.46 9.69
CA GLN A 115 -13.68 5.35 9.93
C GLN A 115 -14.08 6.03 11.24
N GLN A 116 -13.34 5.78 12.33
CA GLN A 116 -13.58 6.42 13.63
C GLN A 116 -13.43 7.95 13.58
N ALA A 117 -12.59 8.46 12.68
CA ALA A 117 -12.51 9.90 12.39
C ALA A 117 -13.69 10.42 11.54
N GLY A 118 -14.64 9.54 11.17
CA GLY A 118 -15.85 9.90 10.43
C GLY A 118 -15.65 10.07 8.92
N LEU A 119 -14.51 9.71 8.36
CA LEU A 119 -14.19 9.88 6.93
C LEU A 119 -14.66 8.71 6.06
N ILE A 120 -14.77 7.51 6.64
CA ILE A 120 -15.26 6.28 6.01
C ILE A 120 -16.52 5.86 6.76
N GLN A 121 -17.56 5.39 6.04
CA GLN A 121 -18.80 4.92 6.63
C GLN A 121 -18.62 3.53 7.27
N GLU A 122 -19.48 3.20 8.23
CA GLU A 122 -19.55 1.87 8.83
C GLU A 122 -19.82 0.79 7.77
N GLY A 123 -19.40 -0.45 8.05
CA GLY A 123 -19.60 -1.58 7.13
C GLY A 123 -18.66 -1.58 5.91
N TRP A 124 -17.57 -0.80 5.95
CA TRP A 124 -16.62 -0.74 4.84
C TRP A 124 -16.03 -2.09 4.44
N GLN A 125 -15.83 -3.01 5.41
CA GLN A 125 -15.31 -4.35 5.16
C GLN A 125 -16.26 -5.23 4.32
N GLU A 126 -17.56 -4.98 4.40
CA GLU A 126 -18.59 -5.75 3.68
C GLU A 126 -18.84 -5.23 2.26
N ARG A 127 -18.18 -4.13 1.85
CA ARG A 127 -18.41 -3.51 0.54
C ARG A 127 -17.83 -4.30 -0.63
N PHE A 128 -16.75 -5.02 -0.36
CA PHE A 128 -16.08 -5.85 -1.36
C PHE A 128 -15.86 -7.26 -0.79
N GLU A 129 -15.63 -8.21 -1.68
CA GLU A 129 -15.40 -9.61 -1.30
C GLU A 129 -14.19 -9.76 -0.34
N HIS A 130 -14.17 -10.85 0.40
CA HIS A 130 -13.09 -11.20 1.33
C HIS A 130 -12.77 -10.11 2.36
N ASN A 131 -13.79 -9.51 2.98
CA ASN A 131 -13.64 -8.38 3.91
C ASN A 131 -12.86 -7.22 3.30
N SER A 132 -13.15 -6.90 2.04
CA SER A 132 -12.47 -5.85 1.25
C SER A 132 -10.96 -6.09 1.10
N SER A 133 -10.50 -7.34 1.08
CA SER A 133 -9.11 -7.75 0.88
C SER A 133 -8.92 -8.44 -0.47
N PRO A 134 -8.54 -7.73 -1.53
CA PRO A 134 -8.51 -8.27 -2.90
C PRO A 134 -7.39 -9.29 -3.15
N TYR A 135 -6.36 -9.31 -2.35
CA TYR A 135 -5.24 -10.25 -2.42
C TYR A 135 -4.69 -10.50 -1.02
N THR A 136 -3.77 -11.47 -0.91
CA THR A 136 -3.10 -11.81 0.35
C THR A 136 -1.60 -11.83 0.20
N SER A 137 -0.91 -11.91 1.33
CA SER A 137 0.52 -12.17 1.43
C SER A 137 0.80 -12.93 2.73
N THR A 138 2.05 -13.14 3.03
CA THR A 138 2.50 -13.72 4.30
C THR A 138 3.86 -13.17 4.66
N ILE A 139 4.39 -13.59 5.81
CA ILE A 139 5.72 -13.18 6.28
C ILE A 139 6.72 -14.32 6.04
N VAL A 140 7.84 -13.97 5.45
CA VAL A 140 8.97 -14.86 5.16
C VAL A 140 10.28 -14.20 5.60
N PHE A 141 11.38 -14.90 5.48
CA PHE A 141 12.73 -14.37 5.74
C PHE A 141 13.49 -14.20 4.45
N LEU A 142 14.11 -13.04 4.27
CA LEU A 142 15.10 -12.82 3.22
C LEU A 142 16.49 -12.90 3.86
N VAL A 143 17.34 -13.80 3.38
CA VAL A 143 18.69 -14.02 3.90
C VAL A 143 19.74 -13.77 2.82
N ARG A 144 20.99 -13.57 3.23
CA ARG A 144 22.13 -13.46 2.31
C ARG A 144 22.32 -14.76 1.53
N LYS A 145 22.88 -14.68 0.32
CA LYS A 145 23.18 -15.85 -0.51
C LYS A 145 23.98 -16.91 0.24
N GLY A 146 23.54 -18.16 0.11
CA GLY A 146 24.14 -19.30 0.80
C GLY A 146 23.77 -19.39 2.27
N ASN A 147 22.87 -18.53 2.76
CA ASN A 147 22.37 -18.54 4.12
C ASN A 147 23.46 -18.72 5.20
N PRO A 148 24.44 -17.80 5.33
CA PRO A 148 25.64 -18.01 6.16
C PRO A 148 25.34 -18.26 7.64
N LYS A 149 24.19 -17.78 8.14
CA LYS A 149 23.74 -17.98 9.51
C LYS A 149 22.91 -19.26 9.70
N GLY A 150 22.61 -19.98 8.64
CA GLY A 150 21.83 -21.22 8.68
C GLY A 150 20.40 -21.04 9.18
N ILE A 151 19.78 -19.90 8.85
CA ILE A 151 18.40 -19.56 9.24
C ILE A 151 17.46 -20.53 8.52
N LYS A 152 16.59 -21.20 9.27
CA LYS A 152 15.59 -22.13 8.76
C LYS A 152 14.20 -21.82 9.29
N ASP A 153 14.10 -21.30 10.51
CA ASP A 153 12.84 -21.00 11.16
C ASP A 153 13.01 -19.84 12.17
N TRP A 154 11.92 -19.44 12.79
CA TRP A 154 11.84 -18.34 13.76
C TRP A 154 12.87 -18.45 14.90
N ASP A 155 13.12 -19.66 15.42
CA ASP A 155 14.11 -19.89 16.50
C ASP A 155 15.53 -19.53 16.11
N ASP A 156 15.84 -19.56 14.84
CA ASP A 156 17.17 -19.22 14.36
C ASP A 156 17.42 -17.71 14.42
N LEU A 157 16.36 -16.90 14.48
CA LEU A 157 16.44 -15.44 14.54
C LEU A 157 16.94 -14.92 15.90
N ILE A 158 16.82 -15.73 16.96
CA ILE A 158 17.25 -15.39 18.31
C ILE A 158 18.60 -16.03 18.72
N LYS A 159 19.32 -16.62 17.75
CA LYS A 159 20.65 -17.17 17.98
C LYS A 159 21.70 -16.08 18.13
N GLU A 160 22.66 -16.31 18.99
CA GLU A 160 23.79 -15.38 19.21
C GLU A 160 24.46 -15.02 17.86
N GLY A 161 24.71 -13.72 17.66
CA GLY A 161 25.38 -13.21 16.47
C GLY A 161 24.52 -13.15 15.21
N VAL A 162 23.19 -13.34 15.29
CA VAL A 162 22.25 -13.06 14.22
C VAL A 162 21.70 -11.63 14.37
N GLU A 163 21.79 -10.82 13.33
CA GLU A 163 21.18 -9.50 13.27
C GLU A 163 19.93 -9.53 12.40
N VAL A 164 18.81 -9.10 12.99
CA VAL A 164 17.49 -9.12 12.36
C VAL A 164 17.08 -7.70 11.92
N ILE A 165 16.63 -7.55 10.70
CA ILE A 165 16.03 -6.30 10.21
C ILE A 165 14.51 -6.48 10.10
N THR A 166 13.79 -5.53 10.66
CA THR A 166 12.33 -5.40 10.57
C THR A 166 11.93 -3.94 10.78
N PRO A 167 10.84 -3.45 10.19
CA PRO A 167 10.40 -2.09 10.42
C PRO A 167 9.73 -1.90 11.80
N ASN A 168 9.43 -0.65 12.15
CA ASN A 168 8.86 -0.27 13.44
C ASN A 168 7.33 -0.50 13.49
N PRO A 169 6.79 -1.33 14.39
CA PRO A 169 5.35 -1.55 14.53
C PRO A 169 4.52 -0.31 14.89
N LYS A 170 5.14 0.73 15.45
CA LYS A 170 4.44 1.99 15.77
C LYS A 170 4.11 2.83 14.52
N THR A 171 4.80 2.60 13.40
CA THR A 171 4.64 3.40 12.16
C THR A 171 4.30 2.57 10.94
N SER A 172 4.67 1.30 10.92
CA SER A 172 4.52 0.37 9.80
C SER A 172 3.49 -0.71 10.11
N GLY A 173 2.44 -0.76 9.29
CA GLY A 173 1.49 -1.89 9.33
C GLY A 173 2.17 -3.21 8.96
N GLY A 174 3.11 -3.19 8.00
CA GLY A 174 3.91 -4.37 7.67
C GLY A 174 4.67 -4.93 8.87
N ALA A 175 5.22 -4.05 9.72
CA ALA A 175 5.91 -4.45 10.94
C ALA A 175 4.97 -5.10 11.97
N ARG A 176 3.71 -4.66 12.05
CA ARG A 176 2.72 -5.30 12.93
C ARG A 176 2.45 -6.73 12.50
N TRP A 177 2.36 -7.00 11.20
CA TRP A 177 2.26 -8.35 10.68
C TRP A 177 3.50 -9.19 11.00
N ASN A 178 4.71 -8.65 10.85
CA ASN A 178 5.97 -9.32 11.21
C ASN A 178 6.00 -9.70 12.69
N TYR A 179 5.62 -8.76 13.56
CA TYR A 179 5.55 -8.97 15.00
C TYR A 179 4.52 -10.06 15.37
N LEU A 180 3.30 -9.97 14.81
CA LEU A 180 2.26 -10.96 15.09
C LEU A 180 2.59 -12.34 14.54
N ALA A 181 3.33 -12.41 13.40
CA ALA A 181 3.83 -13.68 12.87
C ALA A 181 4.81 -14.36 13.86
N ALA A 182 5.76 -13.60 14.41
CA ALA A 182 6.69 -14.07 15.43
C ALA A 182 5.98 -14.49 16.73
N TRP A 183 5.00 -13.67 17.16
CA TRP A 183 4.22 -13.96 18.37
C TRP A 183 3.38 -15.22 18.22
N GLY A 184 2.67 -15.36 17.11
CA GLY A 184 1.83 -16.54 16.83
C GLY A 184 2.66 -17.82 16.73
N TYR A 185 3.84 -17.77 16.08
CA TYR A 185 4.78 -18.90 16.12
C TYR A 185 5.15 -19.28 17.57
N ALA A 186 5.50 -18.30 18.39
CA ALA A 186 5.90 -18.55 19.78
C ALA A 186 4.74 -19.12 20.60
N LEU A 187 3.50 -18.66 20.42
CA LEU A 187 2.32 -19.23 21.05
C LEU A 187 2.15 -20.72 20.70
N LEU A 188 2.26 -21.07 19.41
CA LEU A 188 2.18 -22.48 18.98
C LEU A 188 3.29 -23.32 19.61
N LYS A 189 4.50 -22.80 19.67
CA LYS A 189 5.65 -23.49 20.25
C LYS A 189 5.53 -23.69 21.76
N HIS A 190 5.00 -22.71 22.49
CA HIS A 190 4.87 -22.72 23.95
C HIS A 190 3.47 -23.14 24.45
N ASN A 191 2.71 -23.94 23.66
CA ASN A 191 1.38 -24.42 24.05
C ASN A 191 0.41 -23.30 24.44
N HIS A 192 0.42 -22.19 23.67
CA HIS A 192 -0.39 -20.98 23.88
C HIS A 192 -0.09 -20.22 25.18
N ASP A 193 1.15 -20.33 25.71
CA ASP A 193 1.61 -19.53 26.83
C ASP A 193 2.05 -18.13 26.36
N GLU A 194 1.29 -17.11 26.75
CA GLU A 194 1.59 -15.70 26.45
C GLU A 194 2.91 -15.21 27.07
N THR A 195 3.31 -15.80 28.20
CA THR A 195 4.59 -15.44 28.83
C THR A 195 5.76 -15.91 27.97
N GLY A 196 5.72 -17.15 27.50
CA GLY A 196 6.73 -17.70 26.59
C GLY A 196 6.77 -16.97 25.27
N ALA A 197 5.61 -16.57 24.73
CA ALA A 197 5.54 -15.78 23.51
C ALA A 197 6.18 -14.38 23.71
N LYS A 198 5.90 -13.71 24.83
CA LYS A 198 6.50 -12.43 25.17
C LYS A 198 8.03 -12.52 25.35
N GLU A 199 8.51 -13.56 26.01
CA GLU A 199 9.95 -13.80 26.19
C GLU A 199 10.64 -14.01 24.83
N PHE A 200 10.06 -14.82 23.95
CA PHE A 200 10.60 -15.06 22.62
C PHE A 200 10.68 -13.77 21.79
N VAL A 201 9.58 -13.00 21.71
CA VAL A 201 9.57 -11.77 20.93
C VAL A 201 10.46 -10.69 21.56
N THR A 202 10.59 -10.65 22.89
CA THR A 202 11.55 -9.79 23.59
C THR A 202 12.97 -10.13 23.16
N GLU A 203 13.33 -11.41 23.12
CA GLU A 203 14.65 -11.84 22.66
C GLU A 203 14.86 -11.48 21.19
N LEU A 204 13.89 -11.72 20.32
CA LEU A 204 13.95 -11.36 18.90
C LEU A 204 14.27 -9.87 18.70
N TYR A 205 13.61 -8.96 19.44
CA TYR A 205 13.84 -7.52 19.30
C TYR A 205 15.18 -7.04 19.86
N LYS A 206 15.86 -7.81 20.71
CA LYS A 206 17.26 -7.53 21.09
C LYS A 206 18.24 -7.72 19.93
N HIS A 207 17.88 -8.57 18.96
CA HIS A 207 18.65 -8.79 17.73
C HIS A 207 18.36 -7.77 16.64
N VAL A 208 17.47 -6.79 16.87
CA VAL A 208 17.07 -5.76 15.88
C VAL A 208 17.85 -4.47 16.14
N PRO A 209 18.91 -4.19 15.36
CA PRO A 209 19.73 -3.00 15.57
C PRO A 209 19.08 -1.71 15.06
N ILE A 210 18.17 -1.81 14.09
CA ILE A 210 17.54 -0.66 13.43
C ILE A 210 16.05 -0.96 13.21
N LEU A 211 15.20 0.00 13.55
CA LEU A 211 13.76 0.01 13.22
C LEU A 211 13.48 1.12 12.21
N ASP A 212 13.37 0.75 10.95
CA ASP A 212 12.96 1.66 9.87
C ASP A 212 11.47 2.02 9.99
N THR A 213 11.08 3.18 9.45
CA THR A 213 9.71 3.68 9.58
C THR A 213 8.67 2.93 8.74
N GLY A 214 9.10 2.13 7.77
CA GLY A 214 8.24 1.37 6.86
C GLY A 214 8.98 0.17 6.26
N ALA A 215 8.23 -0.74 5.61
CA ALA A 215 8.74 -1.98 5.05
C ALA A 215 9.84 -1.73 3.99
N ARG A 216 9.62 -0.78 3.07
CA ARG A 216 10.62 -0.44 2.05
C ARG A 216 11.92 0.10 2.65
N GLY A 217 11.84 0.87 3.77
CA GLY A 217 13.02 1.32 4.50
C GLY A 217 13.84 0.14 5.04
N ALA A 218 13.19 -0.86 5.63
CA ALA A 218 13.84 -2.07 6.13
C ALA A 218 14.46 -2.89 4.98
N THR A 219 13.76 -3.02 3.84
CA THR A 219 14.31 -3.65 2.63
C THR A 219 15.57 -2.92 2.14
N THR A 220 15.53 -1.59 2.06
CA THR A 220 16.69 -0.77 1.67
C THR A 220 17.86 -0.95 2.66
N THR A 221 17.58 -0.95 3.97
CA THR A 221 18.61 -1.18 5.00
C THR A 221 19.27 -2.54 4.83
N PHE A 222 18.49 -3.58 4.58
CA PHE A 222 19.03 -4.92 4.36
C PHE A 222 19.70 -5.06 2.99
N VAL A 223 19.01 -4.73 1.89
CA VAL A 223 19.46 -5.01 0.52
C VAL A 223 20.58 -4.09 0.08
N GLU A 224 20.40 -2.78 0.24
CA GLU A 224 21.30 -1.76 -0.33
C GLU A 224 22.42 -1.37 0.63
N ARG A 225 22.09 -1.18 1.93
CA ARG A 225 23.10 -0.80 2.94
C ARG A 225 23.88 -1.99 3.48
N GLY A 226 23.42 -3.22 3.22
CA GLY A 226 24.11 -4.43 3.63
C GLY A 226 24.07 -4.72 5.12
N ILE A 227 23.14 -4.13 5.88
CA ILE A 227 23.00 -4.27 7.33
C ILE A 227 22.10 -5.48 7.64
N GLY A 228 22.45 -6.25 8.68
CA GLY A 228 21.72 -7.41 9.15
C GLY A 228 22.00 -8.70 8.36
N ASP A 229 21.70 -9.82 8.98
CA ASP A 229 21.83 -11.17 8.44
C ASP A 229 20.54 -11.69 7.82
N VAL A 230 19.40 -11.26 8.37
CA VAL A 230 18.06 -11.67 7.96
C VAL A 230 17.09 -10.49 8.02
N LEU A 231 16.25 -10.37 7.00
CA LEU A 231 15.11 -9.45 6.97
C LEU A 231 13.83 -10.25 7.16
N ILE A 232 13.06 -9.92 8.19
CA ILE A 232 11.67 -10.37 8.30
C ILE A 232 10.84 -9.50 7.36
N ALA A 233 10.32 -10.09 6.29
CA ALA A 233 9.69 -9.37 5.19
C ALA A 233 8.33 -9.95 4.81
N TRP A 234 7.50 -9.12 4.21
CA TRP A 234 6.39 -9.60 3.43
C TRP A 234 6.90 -10.40 2.23
N GLU A 235 6.18 -11.46 1.86
CA GLU A 235 6.56 -12.36 0.77
C GLU A 235 6.77 -11.60 -0.55
N ASN A 236 5.89 -10.65 -0.89
CA ASN A 236 6.04 -9.84 -2.09
C ASN A 236 7.31 -8.97 -2.08
N GLU A 237 7.68 -8.35 -0.95
CA GLU A 237 8.92 -7.58 -0.82
C GLU A 237 10.16 -8.48 -0.93
N ALA A 238 10.10 -9.68 -0.35
CA ALA A 238 11.21 -10.64 -0.44
C ALA A 238 11.40 -11.14 -1.88
N LEU A 239 10.31 -11.44 -2.59
CA LEU A 239 10.35 -11.87 -4.00
C LEU A 239 10.81 -10.73 -4.92
N LEU A 240 10.34 -9.50 -4.69
CA LEU A 240 10.80 -8.31 -5.40
C LEU A 240 12.31 -8.09 -5.18
N ALA A 241 12.76 -8.15 -3.93
CA ALA A 241 14.17 -7.97 -3.60
C ALA A 241 15.05 -9.05 -4.27
N GLN A 242 14.60 -10.30 -4.30
CA GLN A 242 15.31 -11.39 -4.91
C GLN A 242 15.42 -11.24 -6.44
N LYS A 243 14.34 -10.81 -7.10
CA LYS A 243 14.29 -10.71 -8.57
C LYS A 243 14.90 -9.42 -9.11
N GLU A 244 14.61 -8.27 -8.49
CA GLU A 244 14.88 -6.97 -9.09
C GLU A 244 16.01 -6.20 -8.41
N LEU A 245 16.17 -6.35 -7.08
CA LEU A 245 17.14 -5.57 -6.33
C LEU A 245 18.49 -6.29 -6.13
N GLY A 246 18.53 -7.58 -6.35
CA GLY A 246 19.73 -8.34 -6.08
C GLY A 246 19.71 -9.77 -6.57
N GLU A 247 19.46 -10.00 -7.88
CA GLU A 247 19.44 -11.33 -8.45
C GLU A 247 20.67 -12.16 -8.02
N GLY A 248 20.42 -13.30 -7.42
CA GLY A 248 21.47 -14.20 -6.91
C GLY A 248 22.23 -13.72 -5.67
N LYS A 249 21.83 -12.63 -5.00
CA LYS A 249 22.44 -12.14 -3.75
C LYS A 249 21.70 -12.57 -2.50
N PHE A 250 20.43 -12.95 -2.64
CA PHE A 250 19.53 -13.26 -1.54
C PHE A 250 18.81 -14.58 -1.78
N GLU A 251 18.39 -15.20 -0.69
CA GLU A 251 17.57 -16.41 -0.66
C GLU A 251 16.37 -16.16 0.24
N ILE A 252 15.23 -16.74 -0.12
CA ILE A 252 14.01 -16.70 0.69
C ILE A 252 13.95 -17.98 1.52
N VAL A 253 13.79 -17.81 2.82
CA VAL A 253 13.51 -18.88 3.77
C VAL A 253 12.05 -18.79 4.19
N VAL A 254 11.30 -19.84 3.95
CA VAL A 254 9.90 -19.97 4.34
C VAL A 254 9.87 -20.62 5.72
N PRO A 255 9.35 -19.94 6.75
CA PRO A 255 9.26 -20.51 8.10
C PRO A 255 8.25 -21.65 8.17
N SER A 256 8.31 -22.46 9.23
CA SER A 256 7.39 -23.57 9.46
C SER A 256 5.92 -23.15 9.53
N VAL A 257 5.66 -21.96 10.10
CA VAL A 257 4.35 -21.34 10.19
C VAL A 257 4.46 -19.83 10.10
N SER A 258 3.46 -19.18 9.52
CA SER A 258 3.38 -17.73 9.44
C SER A 258 1.95 -17.24 9.55
N ILE A 259 1.72 -15.95 9.31
CA ILE A 259 0.42 -15.31 9.40
C ILE A 259 -0.16 -15.02 8.02
N LEU A 260 -1.46 -15.24 7.84
CA LEU A 260 -2.18 -14.81 6.64
C LEU A 260 -2.34 -13.29 6.68
N ALA A 261 -1.60 -12.59 5.85
CA ALA A 261 -1.73 -11.15 5.72
C ALA A 261 -2.80 -10.78 4.68
N GLU A 262 -3.81 -10.05 5.12
CA GLU A 262 -4.98 -9.65 4.35
C GLU A 262 -5.08 -8.11 4.28
N PRO A 263 -4.32 -7.45 3.37
CA PRO A 263 -4.35 -6.00 3.25
C PRO A 263 -5.67 -5.53 2.64
N PRO A 264 -6.44 -4.71 3.38
CA PRO A 264 -7.75 -4.26 2.94
C PRO A 264 -7.71 -2.97 2.14
N VAL A 265 -8.81 -2.72 1.42
CA VAL A 265 -9.05 -1.50 0.65
C VAL A 265 -10.37 -0.85 1.06
N ALA A 266 -10.47 0.48 0.98
CA ALA A 266 -11.71 1.19 1.26
C ALA A 266 -11.82 2.51 0.49
N ILE A 267 -13.06 2.93 0.25
CA ILE A 267 -13.41 4.26 -0.27
C ILE A 267 -13.45 5.24 0.90
N VAL A 268 -12.85 6.40 0.74
CA VAL A 268 -12.95 7.49 1.72
C VAL A 268 -14.20 8.32 1.41
N ASP A 269 -15.31 7.91 2.01
CA ASP A 269 -16.67 8.37 1.66
C ASP A 269 -16.82 9.88 1.62
N GLN A 270 -16.33 10.58 2.64
CA GLN A 270 -16.45 12.05 2.70
C GLN A 270 -15.69 12.76 1.58
N VAL A 271 -14.55 12.19 1.15
CA VAL A 271 -13.74 12.79 0.09
C VAL A 271 -14.38 12.56 -1.27
N VAL A 272 -14.80 11.33 -1.57
CA VAL A 272 -15.39 11.02 -2.87
C VAL A 272 -16.74 11.72 -3.08
N ASP A 273 -17.54 11.91 -2.01
CA ASP A 273 -18.80 12.65 -2.08
C ASP A 273 -18.55 14.15 -2.33
N LYS A 274 -17.59 14.74 -1.63
CA LYS A 274 -17.18 16.14 -1.83
C LYS A 274 -16.65 16.40 -3.24
N ARG A 275 -15.88 15.42 -3.80
CA ARG A 275 -15.18 15.57 -5.08
C ARG A 275 -16.01 15.07 -6.27
N GLY A 276 -17.11 14.34 -6.04
CA GLY A 276 -17.90 13.70 -7.09
C GLY A 276 -17.18 12.52 -7.76
N THR A 277 -16.24 11.87 -7.06
CA THR A 277 -15.40 10.80 -7.59
C THR A 277 -15.84 9.40 -7.18
N ARG A 278 -17.01 9.26 -6.52
CA ARG A 278 -17.49 7.99 -5.94
C ARG A 278 -17.57 6.85 -6.95
N GLU A 279 -18.14 7.09 -8.12
CA GLU A 279 -18.34 6.04 -9.13
C GLU A 279 -17.00 5.48 -9.63
N VAL A 280 -16.06 6.37 -9.95
CA VAL A 280 -14.73 5.95 -10.44
C VAL A 280 -13.90 5.33 -9.32
N ALA A 281 -14.02 5.79 -8.07
CA ALA A 281 -13.34 5.21 -6.90
C ALA A 281 -13.85 3.79 -6.60
N GLN A 282 -15.17 3.57 -6.70
CA GLN A 282 -15.75 2.24 -6.58
C GLN A 282 -15.28 1.33 -7.71
N GLY A 283 -15.38 1.76 -8.96
CA GLY A 283 -14.87 1.00 -10.10
C GLY A 283 -13.39 0.66 -9.99
N TYR A 284 -12.58 1.59 -9.42
CA TYR A 284 -11.16 1.37 -9.17
C TYR A 284 -10.92 0.23 -8.17
N LEU A 285 -11.65 0.17 -7.08
CA LEU A 285 -11.49 -0.93 -6.10
C LEU A 285 -12.12 -2.24 -6.59
N GLU A 286 -13.26 -2.19 -7.30
CA GLU A 286 -13.88 -3.39 -7.90
C GLU A 286 -12.96 -4.06 -8.93
N TYR A 287 -12.22 -3.28 -9.71
CA TYR A 287 -11.31 -3.82 -10.72
C TYR A 287 -10.14 -4.63 -10.12
N LEU A 288 -9.80 -4.44 -8.84
CA LEU A 288 -8.84 -5.30 -8.13
C LEU A 288 -9.29 -6.77 -8.07
N TYR A 289 -10.60 -7.03 -8.10
CA TYR A 289 -11.19 -8.37 -8.07
C TYR A 289 -11.41 -8.97 -9.46
N SER A 290 -11.18 -8.19 -10.54
CA SER A 290 -11.24 -8.69 -11.90
C SER A 290 -10.08 -9.64 -12.19
N GLU A 291 -10.21 -10.47 -13.24
CA GLU A 291 -9.12 -11.36 -13.65
C GLU A 291 -7.83 -10.58 -13.95
N GLU A 292 -7.90 -9.45 -14.66
CA GLU A 292 -6.74 -8.60 -14.96
C GLU A 292 -6.13 -7.99 -13.69
N GLY A 293 -6.96 -7.47 -12.78
CA GLY A 293 -6.49 -6.96 -11.48
C GLY A 293 -5.79 -8.04 -10.65
N GLN A 294 -6.32 -9.26 -10.65
CA GLN A 294 -5.73 -10.40 -9.94
C GLN A 294 -4.43 -10.89 -10.59
N GLN A 295 -4.34 -10.87 -11.93
CA GLN A 295 -3.10 -11.17 -12.66
C GLN A 295 -2.00 -10.14 -12.36
N ILE A 296 -2.35 -8.85 -12.32
CA ILE A 296 -1.41 -7.78 -11.93
C ILE A 296 -0.94 -8.01 -10.49
N ALA A 297 -1.86 -8.30 -9.55
CA ALA A 297 -1.48 -8.60 -8.17
C ALA A 297 -0.50 -9.79 -8.09
N ALA A 298 -0.78 -10.89 -8.77
CA ALA A 298 0.09 -12.07 -8.80
C ALA A 298 1.45 -11.80 -9.45
N LYS A 299 1.50 -11.02 -10.53
CA LYS A 299 2.75 -10.59 -11.18
C LYS A 299 3.64 -9.78 -10.24
N HIS A 300 3.03 -8.99 -9.35
CA HIS A 300 3.71 -8.23 -8.30
C HIS A 300 3.80 -8.99 -6.95
N PHE A 301 3.75 -10.31 -7.01
CA PHE A 301 4.01 -11.24 -5.89
C PHE A 301 2.99 -11.20 -4.76
N TYR A 302 1.77 -10.71 -5.01
CA TYR A 302 0.66 -10.89 -4.09
C TYR A 302 -0.12 -12.17 -4.44
N ARG A 303 -0.54 -12.91 -3.43
CA ARG A 303 -1.32 -14.14 -3.62
C ARG A 303 -2.74 -13.77 -4.06
N PRO A 304 -3.16 -14.11 -5.29
CA PRO A 304 -4.48 -13.72 -5.79
C PRO A 304 -5.58 -14.54 -5.10
N ARG A 305 -6.77 -13.94 -5.01
CA ARG A 305 -7.99 -14.58 -4.48
C ARG A 305 -8.71 -15.41 -5.55
N LEU A 306 -8.62 -15.00 -6.81
CA LEU A 306 -9.26 -15.71 -7.92
C LEU A 306 -8.55 -17.04 -8.19
N GLU A 307 -9.28 -18.14 -8.02
CA GLU A 307 -8.72 -19.52 -8.10
C GLU A 307 -8.02 -19.82 -9.42
N ALA A 308 -8.57 -19.31 -10.54
CA ALA A 308 -7.97 -19.50 -11.86
C ALA A 308 -6.56 -18.89 -11.93
N VAL A 309 -6.41 -17.64 -11.46
CA VAL A 309 -5.13 -16.94 -11.41
C VAL A 309 -4.20 -17.57 -10.37
N ALA A 310 -4.72 -17.97 -9.21
CA ALA A 310 -3.93 -18.64 -8.19
C ALA A 310 -3.29 -19.94 -8.68
N LYS A 311 -4.00 -20.70 -9.53
CA LYS A 311 -3.46 -21.92 -10.16
C LYS A 311 -2.34 -21.60 -11.17
N GLU A 312 -2.48 -20.54 -11.95
CA GLU A 312 -1.47 -20.11 -12.91
C GLU A 312 -0.16 -19.72 -12.22
N TYR A 313 -0.24 -19.05 -11.09
CA TYR A 313 0.90 -18.57 -10.32
C TYR A 313 1.31 -19.49 -9.16
N ALA A 314 0.77 -20.71 -9.07
CA ALA A 314 1.03 -21.63 -7.95
C ALA A 314 2.52 -21.92 -7.69
N ASN A 315 3.33 -21.98 -8.73
CA ASN A 315 4.78 -22.23 -8.61
C ASN A 315 5.55 -21.02 -8.03
N GLN A 316 4.95 -19.85 -7.98
CA GLN A 316 5.57 -18.64 -7.43
C GLN A 316 5.49 -18.59 -5.91
N PHE A 317 4.45 -19.21 -5.35
CA PHE A 317 4.14 -19.12 -3.93
C PHE A 317 4.33 -20.46 -3.23
N PRO A 318 5.32 -20.59 -2.34
CA PRO A 318 5.51 -21.83 -1.59
C PRO A 318 4.32 -22.12 -0.69
N ALA A 319 4.07 -23.42 -0.48
CA ALA A 319 3.11 -23.83 0.54
C ALA A 319 3.66 -23.51 1.93
N ILE A 320 2.82 -22.92 2.78
CA ILE A 320 3.15 -22.54 4.14
C ILE A 320 1.90 -22.70 5.03
N GLU A 321 2.09 -23.14 6.26
CA GLU A 321 1.02 -23.15 7.25
C GLU A 321 0.75 -21.73 7.75
N LEU A 322 -0.52 -21.30 7.70
CA LEU A 322 -0.91 -19.94 8.02
C LEU A 322 -2.00 -19.92 9.11
N PHE A 323 -1.80 -19.09 10.11
CA PHE A 323 -2.85 -18.69 11.04
C PHE A 323 -3.39 -17.30 10.69
N THR A 324 -4.56 -16.96 11.20
CA THR A 324 -5.21 -15.66 10.99
C THR A 324 -5.11 -14.78 12.24
N VAL A 325 -5.23 -13.47 12.07
CA VAL A 325 -5.31 -12.52 13.19
C VAL A 325 -6.53 -12.81 14.05
N ASP A 326 -7.67 -13.10 13.43
CA ASP A 326 -8.91 -13.41 14.15
C ASP A 326 -8.77 -14.70 14.99
N GLY A 327 -8.17 -15.74 14.39
CA GLY A 327 -8.04 -17.05 15.05
C GLY A 327 -7.09 -17.06 16.24
N VAL A 328 -5.99 -16.27 16.19
CA VAL A 328 -4.97 -16.29 17.24
C VAL A 328 -5.11 -15.09 18.18
N PHE A 329 -5.41 -13.89 17.66
CA PHE A 329 -5.41 -12.66 18.45
C PHE A 329 -6.80 -12.10 18.74
N GLY A 330 -7.87 -12.69 18.17
CA GLY A 330 -9.23 -12.21 18.34
C GLY A 330 -9.52 -10.91 17.58
N GLY A 331 -8.83 -10.71 16.45
CA GLY A 331 -9.01 -9.58 15.54
C GLY A 331 -8.05 -8.41 15.76
N TRP A 332 -8.05 -7.50 14.77
CA TRP A 332 -7.11 -6.37 14.76
C TRP A 332 -7.29 -5.40 15.90
N ASN A 333 -8.52 -5.13 16.33
CA ASN A 333 -8.77 -4.19 17.43
C ASN A 333 -8.14 -4.70 18.73
N LYS A 334 -8.32 -5.99 19.05
CA LYS A 334 -7.72 -6.61 20.22
C LYS A 334 -6.19 -6.70 20.10
N ALA A 335 -5.67 -7.08 18.94
CA ALA A 335 -4.23 -7.12 18.69
C ALA A 335 -3.59 -5.73 18.86
N GLN A 336 -4.24 -4.68 18.37
CA GLN A 336 -3.79 -3.31 18.52
C GLN A 336 -3.77 -2.87 19.98
N GLU A 337 -4.86 -3.08 20.71
CA GLU A 337 -4.99 -2.71 22.12
C GLU A 337 -3.93 -3.42 22.98
N THR A 338 -3.74 -4.71 22.75
CA THR A 338 -2.81 -5.52 23.55
C THR A 338 -1.35 -5.20 23.22
N HIS A 339 -1.00 -5.13 21.94
CA HIS A 339 0.40 -5.15 21.52
C HIS A 339 0.94 -3.78 21.09
N PHE A 340 0.14 -2.93 20.47
CA PHE A 340 0.66 -1.75 19.73
C PHE A 340 0.14 -0.40 20.25
N ALA A 341 -0.88 -0.38 21.10
CA ALA A 341 -1.33 0.84 21.79
C ALA A 341 -0.20 1.42 22.66
N ASP A 342 -0.32 2.68 23.07
CA ASP A 342 0.62 3.29 23.97
C ASP A 342 0.62 2.56 25.30
N GLY A 343 1.82 2.13 25.74
CA GLY A 343 2.00 1.26 26.91
C GLY A 343 1.68 -0.23 26.65
N GLY A 344 1.33 -0.60 25.43
CA GLY A 344 1.12 -1.99 25.01
C GLY A 344 2.38 -2.85 25.11
N VAL A 345 2.25 -4.12 24.77
CA VAL A 345 3.36 -5.09 24.97
C VAL A 345 4.59 -4.69 24.18
N PHE A 346 4.46 -4.13 22.99
CA PHE A 346 5.62 -3.70 22.20
C PHE A 346 6.44 -2.61 22.91
N ASP A 347 5.81 -1.64 23.53
CA ASP A 347 6.50 -0.59 24.31
C ASP A 347 7.23 -1.13 25.55
N GLN A 348 6.79 -2.28 26.07
CA GLN A 348 7.46 -2.96 27.19
C GLN A 348 8.66 -3.79 26.72
N ILE A 349 8.60 -4.33 25.50
CA ILE A 349 9.67 -5.16 24.92
C ILE A 349 10.81 -4.32 24.37
N TYR A 350 10.48 -3.29 23.60
CA TYR A 350 11.46 -2.47 22.90
C TYR A 350 11.69 -1.16 23.62
N VAL A 351 12.83 -1.09 24.33
CA VAL A 351 13.34 0.15 24.89
C VAL A 351 14.47 0.63 23.98
N PRO A 352 14.31 1.76 23.27
CA PRO A 352 15.39 2.28 22.43
C PRO A 352 16.68 2.43 23.25
N SER A 353 17.79 1.89 22.75
CA SER A 353 19.11 2.19 23.32
C SER A 353 19.35 3.69 23.22
N LYS A 354 19.67 4.33 24.35
CA LYS A 354 19.97 5.76 24.46
C LYS A 354 21.24 6.13 23.71
#